data_8a509d209b3f8d0c0dc4852550557b84
#
_entry.id   8a509d209b3f8d0c0dc4852550557b84
#
_cell.length_a   1.000
_cell.length_b   1.000
_cell.length_c   1.000
_cell.angle_alpha   90.00
_cell.angle_beta   90.00
_cell.angle_gamma   90.00
#
_symmetry.space_group_name_H-M   'P 1'
#
loop_
_entity.id
_entity.type
_entity.pdbx_description
1 polymer ?
#
loop_
_entity_poly.entity_id
_entity_poly.type
_entity_poly.pdbx_seq_one_letter_code
_entity_poly.pdbx_strand_id
1 'polypeptide(L)'
;MKKDNLVLTISIGDYYNEVAKLTLPSIQKYAEKIGADFLNVTEFNKYYITQKWNKFLIGELLNQYKRIIYLDIDILIRDDCPNLFEVVPETKLGMFNEGRYAPRFEYLEQASEYYKEPLKKWNGKFYNSGVMVISRIHKQIFRLPRGIDFVETDQPFINLRILNDKVDMFDLHYDFNRMDILDKFCGISRLNSYIVHYAGAPKDMQMGVIYKDILQWEKDKEEGYKYKRNILISVTAGMGDQLCSEPAIRYTQKLYPDANITVVSHFPRLFEHLSCPVVNYDQWKGINDAILTMHTCPDDEQSEHKMSHVLFHPTDFASMSMIKRTIPHTDKTIQLKLDAEDVSYVIDLFKDKKPEKPTVVVHAGRWWPSKTLPVEWWQSIVDKLSEKLTVVLIGKSIDEKQGYLPIKVPQDGYDLRDLTTLGQLFALISLSRCLVTNDSSPLHIAGAFDNWIVTFPTCKHEDH
;
A
#
# COMPACT_ATOMS: atom_id res chain seq x y z
N MET A 1 -30.14 26.68 -13.24
CA MET A 1 -28.89 26.49 -12.49
C MET A 1 -28.48 25.02 -12.62
N LYS A 2 -27.21 24.73 -12.87
CA LYS A 2 -26.74 23.34 -12.91
C LYS A 2 -26.63 22.84 -11.45
N LYS A 3 -27.20 21.67 -11.21
CA LYS A 3 -27.11 21.00 -9.90
C LYS A 3 -25.68 20.47 -9.69
N ASP A 4 -25.21 20.39 -8.46
CA ASP A 4 -23.82 20.03 -8.22
C ASP A 4 -23.63 18.50 -8.22
N ASN A 5 -24.32 17.76 -7.35
CA ASN A 5 -24.04 16.36 -7.09
C ASN A 5 -25.33 15.51 -7.10
N LEU A 6 -25.24 14.28 -7.60
CA LEU A 6 -26.32 13.31 -7.63
C LEU A 6 -25.82 11.95 -7.10
N VAL A 7 -26.61 11.30 -6.28
CA VAL A 7 -26.52 9.86 -6.01
C VAL A 7 -27.59 9.16 -6.84
N LEU A 8 -27.19 8.25 -7.69
CA LEU A 8 -28.01 7.52 -8.64
C LEU A 8 -28.01 6.03 -8.33
N THR A 9 -29.18 5.42 -8.30
CA THR A 9 -29.34 3.95 -8.29
C THR A 9 -30.43 3.52 -9.26
N ILE A 10 -30.48 2.24 -9.58
CA ILE A 10 -31.43 1.67 -10.55
C ILE A 10 -32.04 0.40 -9.96
N SER A 11 -33.36 0.39 -9.80
CA SER A 11 -34.12 -0.78 -9.32
C SER A 11 -35.26 -1.09 -10.28
N ILE A 12 -34.94 -1.75 -11.40
CA ILE A 12 -35.93 -2.08 -12.45
C ILE A 12 -36.29 -3.57 -12.36
N GLY A 13 -37.58 -3.87 -12.28
CA GLY A 13 -38.15 -5.21 -12.21
C GLY A 13 -38.35 -5.73 -10.78
N ASP A 14 -39.24 -6.71 -10.65
CA ASP A 14 -39.77 -7.14 -9.35
C ASP A 14 -38.70 -7.56 -8.36
N TYR A 15 -37.72 -8.33 -8.81
CA TYR A 15 -36.62 -8.77 -7.95
C TYR A 15 -35.83 -7.58 -7.38
N TYR A 16 -35.41 -6.65 -8.20
CA TYR A 16 -34.64 -5.49 -7.77
C TYR A 16 -35.47 -4.50 -6.96
N ASN A 17 -36.78 -4.45 -7.18
CA ASN A 17 -37.70 -3.67 -6.35
C ASN A 17 -37.80 -4.26 -4.93
N GLU A 18 -37.75 -5.59 -4.78
CA GLU A 18 -37.71 -6.23 -3.46
C GLU A 18 -36.39 -6.00 -2.75
N VAL A 19 -35.26 -6.13 -3.47
CA VAL A 19 -33.93 -5.78 -2.93
C VAL A 19 -33.89 -4.31 -2.49
N ALA A 20 -34.49 -3.41 -3.28
CA ALA A 20 -34.54 -1.97 -2.98
C ALA A 20 -35.22 -1.67 -1.64
N LYS A 21 -36.22 -2.45 -1.23
CA LYS A 21 -36.88 -2.25 0.07
C LYS A 21 -35.91 -2.38 1.25
N LEU A 22 -34.88 -3.17 1.08
CA LEU A 22 -33.84 -3.41 2.11
C LEU A 22 -32.68 -2.39 2.03
N THR A 23 -32.26 -2.05 0.82
CA THR A 23 -31.00 -1.32 0.60
C THR A 23 -31.19 0.18 0.41
N LEU A 24 -32.30 0.57 -0.22
CA LEU A 24 -32.60 1.96 -0.56
C LEU A 24 -32.54 2.93 0.63
N PRO A 25 -33.05 2.56 1.85
CA PRO A 25 -32.96 3.45 3.00
C PRO A 25 -31.52 3.88 3.33
N SER A 26 -30.53 2.99 3.22
CA SER A 26 -29.12 3.33 3.48
C SER A 26 -28.55 4.24 2.39
N ILE A 27 -28.93 4.02 1.13
CA ILE A 27 -28.49 4.83 -0.01
C ILE A 27 -29.07 6.25 0.06
N GLN A 28 -30.36 6.38 0.39
CA GLN A 28 -31.03 7.67 0.56
C GLN A 28 -30.42 8.47 1.70
N LYS A 29 -30.24 7.82 2.85
CA LYS A 29 -29.61 8.44 4.02
C LYS A 29 -28.20 8.93 3.72
N TYR A 30 -27.44 8.16 2.92
CA TYR A 30 -26.11 8.57 2.48
C TYR A 30 -26.17 9.80 1.57
N ALA A 31 -27.08 9.84 0.60
CA ALA A 31 -27.28 10.99 -0.28
C ALA A 31 -27.62 12.27 0.51
N GLU A 32 -28.53 12.16 1.48
CA GLU A 32 -28.90 13.26 2.39
C GLU A 32 -27.70 13.73 3.21
N LYS A 33 -26.94 12.79 3.82
CA LYS A 33 -25.76 13.07 4.62
C LYS A 33 -24.70 13.87 3.85
N ILE A 34 -24.49 13.57 2.57
CA ILE A 34 -23.47 14.23 1.75
C ILE A 34 -24.02 15.44 0.97
N GLY A 35 -25.29 15.81 1.17
CA GLY A 35 -25.92 16.97 0.54
C GLY A 35 -26.10 16.82 -0.98
N ALA A 36 -26.30 15.61 -1.48
CA ALA A 36 -26.53 15.33 -2.89
C ALA A 36 -28.02 15.12 -3.21
N ASP A 37 -28.42 15.46 -4.43
CA ASP A 37 -29.73 15.01 -4.95
C ASP A 37 -29.71 13.47 -5.01
N PHE A 38 -30.92 12.88 -4.87
CA PHE A 38 -31.07 11.43 -4.95
C PHE A 38 -32.05 11.07 -6.10
N LEU A 39 -31.67 10.05 -6.89
CA LEU A 39 -32.55 9.50 -7.95
C LEU A 39 -32.47 7.97 -7.93
N ASN A 40 -33.63 7.32 -7.76
CA ASN A 40 -33.77 5.90 -8.05
C ASN A 40 -34.58 5.73 -9.34
N VAL A 41 -34.00 5.09 -10.35
CA VAL A 41 -34.65 4.78 -11.62
C VAL A 41 -35.37 3.44 -11.47
N THR A 42 -36.70 3.49 -11.54
CA THR A 42 -37.59 2.30 -11.38
C THR A 42 -38.20 1.84 -12.67
N GLU A 43 -38.22 2.71 -13.68
CA GLU A 43 -38.83 2.42 -14.97
C GLU A 43 -37.79 2.07 -16.02
N PHE A 44 -38.07 1.02 -16.77
CA PHE A 44 -37.22 0.61 -17.88
C PHE A 44 -37.31 1.59 -19.04
N ASN A 45 -36.23 2.21 -19.40
CA ASN A 45 -36.16 3.00 -20.60
C ASN A 45 -35.94 2.06 -21.81
N LYS A 46 -36.94 1.99 -22.67
CA LYS A 46 -36.91 1.12 -23.87
C LYS A 46 -35.79 1.39 -24.89
N TYR A 47 -35.10 2.50 -24.76
CA TYR A 47 -33.91 2.77 -25.55
C TYR A 47 -32.70 1.91 -25.12
N TYR A 48 -32.76 1.30 -23.93
CA TYR A 48 -31.74 0.40 -23.41
C TYR A 48 -32.25 -1.03 -23.48
N ILE A 49 -31.54 -1.92 -24.13
CA ILE A 49 -32.02 -3.27 -24.45
C ILE A 49 -32.22 -4.14 -23.21
N THR A 50 -31.38 -3.95 -22.16
CA THR A 50 -31.54 -4.63 -20.89
C THR A 50 -31.45 -3.66 -19.71
N GLN A 51 -31.92 -4.10 -18.56
CA GLN A 51 -31.90 -3.30 -17.32
C GLN A 51 -30.51 -2.77 -16.99
N LYS A 52 -29.45 -3.56 -17.20
CA LYS A 52 -28.06 -3.19 -16.90
C LYS A 52 -27.60 -1.99 -17.72
N TRP A 53 -28.03 -1.86 -18.98
CA TRP A 53 -27.68 -0.75 -19.85
C TRP A 53 -28.30 0.59 -19.45
N ASN A 54 -29.30 0.58 -18.54
CA ASN A 54 -29.82 1.84 -17.99
C ASN A 54 -28.79 2.66 -17.24
N LYS A 55 -27.62 2.09 -16.85
CA LYS A 55 -26.48 2.85 -16.33
C LYS A 55 -25.99 3.93 -17.29
N PHE A 56 -26.19 3.75 -18.60
CA PHE A 56 -25.78 4.72 -19.61
C PHE A 56 -26.59 6.02 -19.57
N LEU A 57 -27.70 6.07 -18.84
CA LEU A 57 -28.41 7.30 -18.45
C LEU A 57 -27.48 8.30 -17.74
N ILE A 58 -26.42 7.83 -17.09
CA ILE A 58 -25.39 8.68 -16.49
C ILE A 58 -24.88 9.71 -17.49
N GLY A 59 -24.65 9.32 -18.76
CA GLY A 59 -24.21 10.23 -19.80
C GLY A 59 -25.16 11.40 -20.06
N GLU A 60 -26.48 11.20 -19.95
CA GLU A 60 -27.49 12.25 -20.07
C GLU A 60 -27.56 13.11 -18.81
N LEU A 61 -27.53 12.48 -17.63
CA LEU A 61 -27.61 13.17 -16.34
C LEU A 61 -26.38 14.09 -16.10
N LEU A 62 -25.21 13.74 -16.66
CA LEU A 62 -24.02 14.61 -16.61
C LEU A 62 -24.17 15.92 -17.42
N ASN A 63 -25.26 16.12 -18.20
CA ASN A 63 -25.60 17.44 -18.71
C ASN A 63 -26.18 18.36 -17.62
N GLN A 64 -26.86 17.78 -16.62
CA GLN A 64 -27.53 18.48 -15.55
C GLN A 64 -26.66 18.59 -14.29
N TYR A 65 -25.93 17.53 -13.93
CA TYR A 65 -25.11 17.44 -12.74
C TYR A 65 -23.62 17.59 -13.06
N LYS A 66 -22.84 18.11 -12.11
CA LYS A 66 -21.38 18.16 -12.22
C LYS A 66 -20.76 16.80 -11.93
N ARG A 67 -21.25 16.13 -10.89
CA ARG A 67 -20.75 14.82 -10.45
C ARG A 67 -21.89 13.88 -10.09
N ILE A 68 -21.66 12.60 -10.29
CA ILE A 68 -22.63 11.53 -9.98
C ILE A 68 -21.88 10.43 -9.21
N ILE A 69 -22.44 9.99 -8.10
CA ILE A 69 -22.14 8.70 -7.50
C ILE A 69 -23.22 7.73 -7.99
N TYR A 70 -22.79 6.72 -8.75
CA TYR A 70 -23.64 5.61 -9.12
C TYR A 70 -23.43 4.45 -8.14
N LEU A 71 -24.52 3.84 -7.70
CA LEU A 71 -24.53 2.71 -6.77
C LEU A 71 -25.50 1.64 -7.31
N ASP A 72 -25.04 0.39 -7.42
CA ASP A 72 -25.94 -0.74 -7.70
C ASP A 72 -26.96 -0.87 -6.55
N ILE A 73 -28.16 -1.35 -6.86
CA ILE A 73 -29.25 -1.40 -5.87
C ILE A 73 -28.99 -2.42 -4.75
N ASP A 74 -28.15 -3.41 -4.99
CA ASP A 74 -27.76 -4.43 -4.01
C ASP A 74 -26.56 -4.01 -3.15
N ILE A 75 -26.60 -2.76 -2.71
CA ILE A 75 -25.56 -2.14 -1.87
C ILE A 75 -26.15 -1.68 -0.54
N LEU A 76 -25.45 -1.98 0.55
CA LEU A 76 -25.69 -1.34 1.85
C LEU A 76 -24.57 -0.35 2.15
N ILE A 77 -24.93 0.81 2.71
CA ILE A 77 -23.98 1.87 3.09
C ILE A 77 -24.06 2.11 4.58
N ARG A 78 -22.91 2.04 5.25
CA ARG A 78 -22.77 2.31 6.68
C ARG A 78 -22.91 3.80 6.97
N ASP A 79 -23.55 4.16 8.09
CA ASP A 79 -23.85 5.55 8.46
C ASP A 79 -22.63 6.48 8.51
N ASP A 80 -21.45 5.95 8.86
CA ASP A 80 -20.18 6.69 8.95
C ASP A 80 -19.39 6.74 7.63
N CYS A 81 -19.95 6.18 6.52
CA CYS A 81 -19.29 6.20 5.21
C CYS A 81 -18.86 7.63 4.82
N PRO A 82 -17.60 7.86 4.48
CA PRO A 82 -17.12 9.17 4.03
C PRO A 82 -17.82 9.65 2.76
N ASN A 83 -17.82 10.97 2.54
CA ASN A 83 -18.30 11.57 1.30
C ASN A 83 -17.38 11.19 0.12
N LEU A 84 -17.86 10.31 -0.76
CA LEU A 84 -17.07 9.85 -1.91
C LEU A 84 -16.73 10.96 -2.91
N PHE A 85 -17.48 12.06 -2.94
CA PHE A 85 -17.09 13.22 -3.75
C PHE A 85 -15.86 13.94 -3.23
N GLU A 86 -15.54 13.80 -1.94
CA GLU A 86 -14.32 14.33 -1.33
C GLU A 86 -13.16 13.34 -1.44
N VAL A 87 -13.47 12.03 -1.38
CA VAL A 87 -12.48 10.95 -1.50
C VAL A 87 -11.89 10.90 -2.91
N VAL A 88 -12.72 11.06 -3.93
CA VAL A 88 -12.31 10.96 -5.34
C VAL A 88 -12.10 12.34 -5.95
N PRO A 89 -10.91 12.67 -6.47
CA PRO A 89 -10.66 13.93 -7.17
C PRO A 89 -11.60 14.11 -8.37
N GLU A 90 -12.04 15.34 -8.64
CA GLU A 90 -12.98 15.64 -9.75
C GLU A 90 -12.42 15.26 -11.12
N THR A 91 -11.11 15.28 -11.28
CA THR A 91 -10.41 14.93 -12.52
C THR A 91 -10.32 13.42 -12.77
N LYS A 92 -10.67 12.59 -11.78
CA LYS A 92 -10.52 11.13 -11.84
C LYS A 92 -11.85 10.40 -11.77
N LEU A 93 -11.95 9.29 -12.49
CA LEU A 93 -13.06 8.35 -12.34
C LEU A 93 -12.77 7.39 -11.19
N GLY A 94 -13.59 7.43 -10.13
CA GLY A 94 -13.43 6.56 -8.96
C GLY A 94 -14.15 5.23 -9.15
N MET A 95 -13.43 4.11 -9.16
CA MET A 95 -13.99 2.76 -9.21
C MET A 95 -13.06 1.79 -8.48
N PHE A 96 -13.60 0.64 -8.04
CA PHE A 96 -12.80 -0.43 -7.44
C PHE A 96 -12.19 -1.34 -8.50
N ASN A 97 -10.87 -1.56 -8.43
CA ASN A 97 -10.15 -2.45 -9.34
C ASN A 97 -10.26 -3.91 -8.88
N GLU A 98 -11.22 -4.66 -9.43
CA GLU A 98 -11.40 -6.09 -9.14
C GLU A 98 -10.43 -7.00 -9.92
N GLY A 99 -9.75 -6.48 -10.94
CA GLY A 99 -8.82 -7.26 -11.77
C GLY A 99 -7.65 -7.88 -10.99
N ARG A 100 -7.38 -7.36 -9.79
CA ARG A 100 -6.38 -7.95 -8.87
C ARG A 100 -6.84 -9.27 -8.24
N TYR A 101 -8.14 -9.50 -8.17
CA TYR A 101 -8.78 -10.60 -7.43
C TYR A 101 -9.42 -11.64 -8.36
N ALA A 102 -9.72 -11.24 -9.58
CA ALA A 102 -10.29 -12.12 -10.58
C ALA A 102 -9.74 -11.76 -11.98
N PRO A 103 -9.22 -12.75 -12.73
CA PRO A 103 -8.81 -12.52 -14.12
C PRO A 103 -10.05 -12.14 -14.94
N ARG A 104 -9.98 -11.00 -15.63
CA ARG A 104 -11.10 -10.42 -16.38
C ARG A 104 -10.72 -10.05 -17.82
N PHE A 105 -9.54 -10.45 -18.28
CA PHE A 105 -9.06 -10.09 -19.62
C PHE A 105 -9.98 -10.62 -20.73
N GLU A 106 -10.43 -11.86 -20.61
CA GLU A 106 -11.35 -12.48 -21.58
C GLU A 106 -12.63 -11.69 -21.80
N TYR A 107 -13.16 -11.05 -20.77
CA TYR A 107 -14.35 -10.19 -20.89
C TYR A 107 -14.07 -8.91 -21.70
N LEU A 108 -12.83 -8.39 -21.65
CA LEU A 108 -12.43 -7.25 -22.49
C LEU A 108 -12.25 -7.66 -23.93
N GLU A 109 -11.67 -8.84 -24.19
CA GLU A 109 -11.54 -9.40 -25.53
C GLU A 109 -12.90 -9.63 -26.18
N GLN A 110 -13.82 -10.28 -25.45
CA GLN A 110 -15.19 -10.51 -25.92
C GLN A 110 -15.92 -9.19 -26.20
N ALA A 111 -15.81 -8.19 -25.32
CA ALA A 111 -16.40 -6.88 -25.51
C ALA A 111 -15.79 -6.17 -26.73
N SER A 112 -14.47 -6.24 -26.91
CA SER A 112 -13.76 -5.67 -28.05
C SER A 112 -14.24 -6.27 -29.38
N GLU A 113 -14.29 -7.60 -29.46
CA GLU A 113 -14.73 -8.33 -30.64
C GLU A 113 -16.19 -8.02 -30.97
N TYR A 114 -17.05 -8.07 -29.97
CA TYR A 114 -18.47 -7.88 -30.10
C TYR A 114 -18.85 -6.46 -30.53
N TYR A 115 -18.33 -5.45 -29.84
CA TYR A 115 -18.63 -4.04 -30.16
C TYR A 115 -17.79 -3.49 -31.30
N LYS A 116 -16.89 -4.31 -31.87
CA LYS A 116 -15.95 -3.90 -32.93
C LYS A 116 -15.15 -2.66 -32.54
N GLU A 117 -14.80 -2.57 -31.27
CA GLU A 117 -13.92 -1.54 -30.74
C GLU A 117 -12.52 -2.11 -30.49
N PRO A 118 -11.45 -1.37 -30.82
CA PRO A 118 -10.10 -1.88 -30.62
C PRO A 118 -9.82 -2.12 -29.14
N LEU A 119 -9.16 -3.24 -28.83
CA LEU A 119 -8.61 -3.49 -27.50
C LEU A 119 -7.17 -2.98 -27.47
N LYS A 120 -6.93 -1.89 -26.74
CA LYS A 120 -5.57 -1.41 -26.47
C LYS A 120 -4.84 -2.35 -25.50
N LYS A 121 -3.51 -2.22 -25.43
CA LYS A 121 -2.70 -3.03 -24.52
C LYS A 121 -3.28 -2.96 -23.09
N TRP A 122 -3.69 -4.10 -22.59
CA TRP A 122 -4.25 -4.22 -21.25
C TRP A 122 -3.18 -3.94 -20.18
N ASN A 123 -3.57 -3.20 -19.16
CA ASN A 123 -2.71 -2.78 -18.06
C ASN A 123 -2.93 -3.56 -16.74
N GLY A 124 -3.59 -4.74 -16.82
CA GLY A 124 -3.90 -5.57 -15.64
C GLY A 124 -5.09 -5.10 -14.80
N LYS A 125 -5.75 -3.98 -15.16
CA LYS A 125 -6.85 -3.41 -14.39
C LYS A 125 -8.19 -3.74 -15.01
N PHE A 126 -9.16 -4.06 -14.16
CA PHE A 126 -10.57 -4.23 -14.51
C PHE A 126 -11.43 -3.72 -13.35
N TYR A 127 -12.30 -2.78 -13.64
CA TYR A 127 -13.04 -2.05 -12.62
C TYR A 127 -14.48 -2.55 -12.49
N ASN A 128 -14.92 -2.73 -11.24
CA ASN A 128 -16.32 -3.05 -10.95
C ASN A 128 -17.20 -1.83 -11.10
N SER A 129 -18.31 -1.97 -11.83
CA SER A 129 -19.23 -0.87 -12.16
C SER A 129 -20.35 -0.67 -11.14
N GLY A 130 -20.36 -1.39 -10.01
CA GLY A 130 -21.40 -1.26 -8.99
C GLY A 130 -21.26 -0.03 -8.09
N VAL A 131 -20.04 0.50 -7.95
CA VAL A 131 -19.77 1.78 -7.29
C VAL A 131 -18.91 2.62 -8.21
N MET A 132 -19.43 3.76 -8.66
CA MET A 132 -18.70 4.68 -9.54
C MET A 132 -18.86 6.12 -9.06
N VAL A 133 -17.75 6.85 -8.98
CA VAL A 133 -17.73 8.30 -8.72
C VAL A 133 -17.29 9.02 -9.98
N ILE A 134 -18.22 9.71 -10.60
CA ILE A 134 -18.12 10.16 -11.99
C ILE A 134 -18.21 11.68 -12.04
N SER A 135 -17.35 12.33 -12.80
CA SER A 135 -17.45 13.75 -13.10
C SER A 135 -17.84 13.97 -14.56
N ARG A 136 -18.34 15.16 -14.88
CA ARG A 136 -18.81 15.51 -16.24
C ARG A 136 -17.77 15.26 -17.34
N ILE A 137 -16.48 15.39 -17.03
CA ILE A 137 -15.40 15.11 -17.96
C ILE A 137 -15.38 13.65 -18.46
N HIS A 138 -15.98 12.73 -17.71
CA HIS A 138 -16.05 11.30 -18.02
C HIS A 138 -17.30 10.92 -18.85
N LYS A 139 -18.11 11.90 -19.27
CA LYS A 139 -19.38 11.67 -19.96
C LYS A 139 -19.27 10.77 -21.20
N GLN A 140 -18.17 10.86 -21.95
CA GLN A 140 -17.97 10.08 -23.17
C GLN A 140 -17.95 8.56 -22.93
N ILE A 141 -17.59 8.09 -21.73
CA ILE A 141 -17.57 6.67 -21.38
C ILE A 141 -18.96 6.05 -21.47
N PHE A 142 -20.00 6.85 -21.16
CA PHE A 142 -21.39 6.43 -21.12
C PHE A 142 -22.13 6.67 -22.45
N ARG A 143 -21.44 6.62 -23.57
CA ARG A 143 -22.07 6.58 -24.90
C ARG A 143 -22.39 5.16 -25.26
N LEU A 144 -23.63 4.91 -25.67
CA LEU A 144 -24.06 3.60 -26.15
C LEU A 144 -23.22 3.14 -27.35
N PRO A 145 -22.88 1.86 -27.45
CA PRO A 145 -22.25 1.30 -28.62
C PRO A 145 -23.18 1.36 -29.84
N ARG A 146 -22.63 1.29 -31.05
CA ARG A 146 -23.42 1.18 -32.26
C ARG A 146 -23.86 -0.28 -32.44
N GLY A 147 -25.13 -0.50 -32.81
CA GLY A 147 -25.64 -1.84 -33.14
C GLY A 147 -25.84 -2.72 -31.89
N ILE A 148 -26.71 -2.26 -31.00
CA ILE A 148 -27.01 -2.95 -29.74
C ILE A 148 -28.05 -4.05 -29.97
N ASP A 149 -27.61 -5.26 -30.31
CA ASP A 149 -28.46 -6.46 -30.23
C ASP A 149 -28.07 -7.36 -29.04
N PHE A 150 -27.42 -6.81 -27.99
CA PHE A 150 -26.55 -7.61 -27.17
C PHE A 150 -26.92 -7.76 -25.70
N VAL A 151 -26.70 -8.95 -25.17
CA VAL A 151 -27.21 -9.48 -23.90
C VAL A 151 -26.21 -9.37 -22.74
N GLU A 152 -24.97 -9.06 -23.02
CA GLU A 152 -23.93 -9.08 -22.00
C GLU A 152 -23.90 -7.82 -21.12
N THR A 153 -23.03 -7.82 -20.14
CA THR A 153 -23.04 -6.84 -19.09
C THR A 153 -22.41 -5.50 -19.50
N ASP A 154 -22.91 -4.41 -18.97
CA ASP A 154 -22.41 -3.05 -19.09
C ASP A 154 -20.91 -2.92 -18.69
N GLN A 155 -20.48 -3.67 -17.69
CA GLN A 155 -19.17 -3.53 -17.05
C GLN A 155 -17.99 -3.77 -17.99
N PRO A 156 -17.92 -4.84 -18.82
CA PRO A 156 -16.83 -5.02 -19.78
C PRO A 156 -16.73 -3.87 -20.78
N PHE A 157 -17.86 -3.34 -21.24
CA PHE A 157 -17.86 -2.23 -22.19
C PHE A 157 -17.37 -0.92 -21.55
N ILE A 158 -17.76 -0.63 -20.32
CA ILE A 158 -17.26 0.51 -19.56
C ILE A 158 -15.73 0.39 -19.40
N ASN A 159 -15.22 -0.80 -19.04
CA ASN A 159 -13.79 -1.04 -18.92
C ASN A 159 -13.03 -0.91 -20.22
N LEU A 160 -13.60 -1.38 -21.33
CA LEU A 160 -13.03 -1.20 -22.66
C LEU A 160 -12.88 0.30 -23.02
N ARG A 161 -13.91 1.10 -22.70
CA ARG A 161 -13.89 2.57 -22.87
C ARG A 161 -12.85 3.23 -21.98
N ILE A 162 -12.78 2.87 -20.71
CA ILE A 162 -11.76 3.37 -19.78
C ILE A 162 -10.35 3.16 -20.33
N LEU A 163 -10.08 1.94 -20.81
CA LEU A 163 -8.78 1.58 -21.38
C LEU A 163 -8.49 2.33 -22.68
N ASN A 164 -9.47 2.39 -23.60
CA ASN A 164 -9.30 3.02 -24.92
C ASN A 164 -9.13 4.54 -24.84
N ASP A 165 -9.89 5.18 -23.98
CA ASP A 165 -9.87 6.64 -23.81
C ASP A 165 -8.80 7.11 -22.84
N LYS A 166 -7.99 6.18 -22.26
CA LYS A 166 -6.94 6.47 -21.28
C LYS A 166 -7.45 7.31 -20.12
N VAL A 167 -8.61 6.93 -19.57
CA VAL A 167 -9.25 7.66 -18.48
C VAL A 167 -8.38 7.65 -17.24
N ASP A 168 -8.19 8.82 -16.62
CA ASP A 168 -7.47 8.91 -15.35
C ASP A 168 -8.33 8.33 -14.22
N MET A 169 -7.87 7.22 -13.63
CA MET A 169 -8.62 6.43 -12.66
C MET A 169 -8.17 6.73 -11.23
N PHE A 170 -9.13 6.68 -10.33
CA PHE A 170 -8.90 6.60 -8.90
C PHE A 170 -9.30 5.20 -8.42
N ASP A 171 -8.32 4.38 -8.04
CA ASP A 171 -8.57 3.04 -7.51
C ASP A 171 -9.20 3.18 -6.11
N LEU A 172 -10.53 3.04 -6.02
CA LEU A 172 -11.23 3.02 -4.74
C LEU A 172 -10.73 1.85 -3.87
N HIS A 173 -10.58 2.11 -2.58
CA HIS A 173 -10.32 1.05 -1.62
C HIS A 173 -11.50 0.07 -1.58
N TYR A 174 -11.23 -1.22 -1.31
CA TYR A 174 -12.26 -2.26 -1.28
C TYR A 174 -13.40 -1.97 -0.28
N ASP A 175 -13.13 -1.19 0.78
CA ASP A 175 -14.15 -0.79 1.76
C ASP A 175 -15.29 0.04 1.15
N PHE A 176 -15.08 0.62 -0.02
CA PHE A 176 -16.11 1.35 -0.75
C PHE A 176 -16.81 0.51 -1.83
N ASN A 177 -16.43 -0.76 -1.95
CA ASN A 177 -17.10 -1.72 -2.84
C ASN A 177 -16.76 -3.17 -2.40
N ARG A 178 -17.22 -3.55 -1.20
CA ARG A 178 -16.90 -4.82 -0.56
C ARG A 178 -17.79 -5.93 -1.10
N MET A 179 -17.35 -6.58 -2.15
CA MET A 179 -18.04 -7.68 -2.83
C MET A 179 -17.72 -9.04 -2.18
N ASP A 180 -18.63 -10.01 -2.34
CA ASP A 180 -18.47 -11.38 -1.83
C ASP A 180 -17.20 -12.08 -2.36
N ILE A 181 -16.79 -11.78 -3.59
CA ILE A 181 -15.54 -12.33 -4.15
C ILE A 181 -14.32 -12.00 -3.29
N LEU A 182 -14.37 -10.91 -2.54
CA LEU A 182 -13.28 -10.47 -1.68
C LEU A 182 -13.21 -11.25 -0.36
N ASP A 183 -14.24 -12.02 0.01
CA ASP A 183 -14.25 -12.80 1.25
C ASP A 183 -13.11 -13.82 1.30
N LYS A 184 -12.69 -14.32 0.14
CA LYS A 184 -11.54 -15.22 0.02
C LYS A 184 -10.19 -14.54 0.33
N PHE A 185 -10.12 -13.23 0.18
CA PHE A 185 -8.88 -12.45 0.29
C PHE A 185 -8.83 -11.59 1.55
N CYS A 186 -9.98 -11.17 2.07
CA CYS A 186 -10.03 -10.18 3.14
C CYS A 186 -10.18 -10.78 4.54
N GLY A 187 -10.49 -12.07 4.71
CA GLY A 187 -10.55 -12.75 6.01
C GLY A 187 -11.33 -12.07 7.14
N ILE A 188 -11.92 -10.90 6.90
CA ILE A 188 -12.60 -10.03 7.84
C ILE A 188 -14.02 -9.84 7.36
N SER A 189 -14.92 -9.70 8.32
CA SER A 189 -16.33 -9.46 8.06
C SER A 189 -16.51 -8.28 7.10
N ARG A 190 -17.29 -8.49 6.03
CA ARG A 190 -17.66 -7.41 5.09
C ARG A 190 -18.33 -6.23 5.79
N LEU A 191 -18.92 -6.45 6.94
CA LEU A 191 -19.60 -5.44 7.74
C LEU A 191 -18.65 -4.38 8.32
N ASN A 192 -17.34 -4.62 8.28
CA ASN A 192 -16.34 -3.61 8.64
C ASN A 192 -16.17 -2.55 7.54
N SER A 193 -16.60 -2.84 6.33
CA SER A 193 -16.46 -1.93 5.19
C SER A 193 -17.56 -0.85 5.19
N TYR A 194 -17.28 0.29 4.57
CA TYR A 194 -18.25 1.38 4.46
C TYR A 194 -19.41 1.06 3.51
N ILE A 195 -19.12 0.32 2.42
CA ILE A 195 -20.07 -0.08 1.41
C ILE A 195 -19.95 -1.58 1.16
N VAL A 196 -20.99 -2.32 1.48
CA VAL A 196 -21.12 -3.76 1.16
C VAL A 196 -21.94 -3.92 -0.12
N HIS A 197 -21.39 -4.66 -1.08
CA HIS A 197 -21.99 -4.89 -2.39
C HIS A 197 -22.23 -6.40 -2.58
N TYR A 198 -23.47 -6.80 -2.73
CA TYR A 198 -23.89 -8.22 -2.78
C TYR A 198 -23.88 -8.79 -4.20
N ALA A 199 -22.95 -8.33 -5.04
CA ALA A 199 -22.86 -8.68 -6.47
C ALA A 199 -22.71 -10.18 -6.76
N GLY A 200 -22.17 -10.96 -5.84
CA GLY A 200 -21.89 -12.40 -6.03
C GLY A 200 -22.88 -13.32 -5.33
N ALA A 201 -23.78 -12.80 -4.52
CA ALA A 201 -24.70 -13.61 -3.76
C ALA A 201 -25.75 -14.28 -4.68
N PRO A 202 -26.04 -15.59 -4.51
CA PRO A 202 -27.14 -16.24 -5.22
C PRO A 202 -28.47 -15.49 -4.96
N LYS A 203 -29.24 -15.25 -6.02
CA LYS A 203 -30.44 -14.38 -5.94
C LYS A 203 -31.48 -14.85 -4.91
N ASP A 204 -31.63 -16.15 -4.74
CA ASP A 204 -32.52 -16.79 -3.76
C ASP A 204 -32.07 -16.55 -2.32
N MET A 205 -30.79 -16.32 -2.08
CA MET A 205 -30.19 -16.10 -0.75
C MET A 205 -29.90 -14.62 -0.46
N GLN A 206 -29.76 -13.80 -1.49
CA GLN A 206 -29.26 -12.43 -1.39
C GLN A 206 -30.04 -11.56 -0.40
N MET A 207 -31.39 -11.57 -0.48
CA MET A 207 -32.22 -10.78 0.44
C MET A 207 -32.08 -11.21 1.90
N GLY A 208 -31.96 -12.52 2.15
CA GLY A 208 -31.75 -13.05 3.51
C GLY A 208 -30.41 -12.64 4.09
N VAL A 209 -29.37 -12.57 3.24
CA VAL A 209 -28.03 -12.14 3.63
C VAL A 209 -28.03 -10.62 3.93
N ILE A 210 -28.63 -9.82 3.05
CA ILE A 210 -28.77 -8.37 3.24
C ILE A 210 -29.51 -8.08 4.57
N TYR A 211 -30.63 -8.75 4.82
CA TYR A 211 -31.41 -8.54 6.03
C TYR A 211 -30.62 -8.88 7.31
N LYS A 212 -29.88 -10.00 7.32
CA LYS A 212 -29.01 -10.34 8.44
C LYS A 212 -27.92 -9.28 8.67
N ASP A 213 -27.33 -8.78 7.62
CA ASP A 213 -26.28 -7.78 7.71
C ASP A 213 -26.82 -6.44 8.24
N ILE A 214 -28.06 -6.05 7.86
CA ILE A 214 -28.74 -4.87 8.43
C ILE A 214 -28.91 -5.03 9.93
N LEU A 215 -29.46 -6.16 10.39
CA LEU A 215 -29.66 -6.41 11.83
C LEU A 215 -28.33 -6.40 12.61
N GLN A 216 -27.27 -6.92 12.02
CA GLN A 216 -25.96 -6.89 12.65
C GLN A 216 -25.41 -5.46 12.71
N TRP A 217 -25.54 -4.66 11.67
CA TRP A 217 -25.12 -3.25 11.71
C TRP A 217 -25.89 -2.41 12.71
N GLU A 218 -27.20 -2.63 12.85
CA GLU A 218 -28.00 -1.95 13.88
C GLU A 218 -27.47 -2.28 15.28
N LYS A 219 -27.17 -3.55 15.55
CA LYS A 219 -26.55 -3.97 16.81
C LYS A 219 -25.16 -3.36 16.99
N ASP A 220 -24.32 -3.42 15.97
CA ASP A 220 -22.97 -2.86 16.00
C ASP A 220 -22.98 -1.34 16.25
N LYS A 221 -23.98 -0.65 15.75
CA LYS A 221 -24.20 0.78 15.97
C LYS A 221 -24.56 1.10 17.43
N GLU A 222 -25.43 0.32 18.04
CA GLU A 222 -25.77 0.46 19.47
C GLU A 222 -24.54 0.24 20.34
N GLU A 223 -23.64 -0.67 19.98
CA GLU A 223 -22.40 -0.95 20.65
C GLU A 223 -21.25 0.03 20.31
N GLY A 224 -21.47 0.95 19.33
CA GLY A 224 -20.50 1.99 18.93
C GLY A 224 -19.43 1.50 17.95
N TYR A 225 -19.78 0.77 16.89
CA TYR A 225 -18.87 0.29 15.82
C TYR A 225 -17.45 0.00 16.29
N LYS A 226 -17.25 -1.02 17.09
CA LYS A 226 -15.96 -1.37 17.73
C LYS A 226 -14.89 -1.91 16.76
N TYR A 227 -15.16 -1.86 15.46
CA TYR A 227 -14.27 -2.45 14.47
C TYR A 227 -13.08 -1.55 14.20
N LYS A 228 -11.95 -1.95 14.76
CA LYS A 228 -10.65 -1.43 14.34
C LYS A 228 -10.21 -2.19 13.09
N ARG A 229 -9.74 -1.47 12.10
CA ARG A 229 -9.11 -2.09 10.91
C ARG A 229 -7.87 -2.86 11.33
N ASN A 230 -7.66 -4.04 10.77
CA ASN A 230 -6.43 -4.79 10.93
C ASN A 230 -5.55 -4.57 9.69
N ILE A 231 -4.52 -3.78 9.82
CA ILE A 231 -3.59 -3.45 8.75
C ILE A 231 -2.31 -4.24 8.95
N LEU A 232 -1.94 -5.05 7.97
CA LEU A 232 -0.63 -5.68 7.92
C LEU A 232 0.32 -4.79 7.12
N ILE A 233 1.46 -4.47 7.69
CA ILE A 233 2.57 -3.85 6.97
C ILE A 233 3.61 -4.94 6.71
N SER A 234 3.71 -5.38 5.46
CA SER A 234 4.69 -6.39 5.05
C SER A 234 5.98 -5.70 4.61
N VAL A 235 7.03 -5.90 5.38
CA VAL A 235 8.35 -5.32 5.14
C VAL A 235 9.31 -6.43 4.70
N THR A 236 9.52 -6.51 3.39
CA THR A 236 10.44 -7.45 2.75
C THR A 236 11.63 -6.69 2.15
N ALA A 237 12.64 -7.32 1.67
CA ALA A 237 13.88 -6.76 1.17
C ALA A 237 15.04 -6.76 2.17
N GLY A 238 16.17 -6.17 1.83
CA GLY A 238 17.37 -6.11 2.66
C GLY A 238 17.17 -5.29 3.95
N MET A 239 18.03 -5.53 4.92
CA MET A 239 17.94 -4.83 6.21
C MET A 239 17.99 -3.30 6.07
N GLY A 240 18.82 -2.76 5.17
CA GLY A 240 18.90 -1.33 4.93
C GLY A 240 17.61 -0.74 4.40
N ASP A 241 16.98 -1.45 3.47
CA ASP A 241 15.68 -1.05 2.89
C ASP A 241 14.59 -1.05 3.96
N GLN A 242 14.59 -2.06 4.83
CA GLN A 242 13.64 -2.14 5.93
C GLN A 242 13.83 -1.00 6.94
N LEU A 243 15.07 -0.61 7.24
CA LEU A 243 15.35 0.56 8.07
C LEU A 243 14.80 1.85 7.45
N CYS A 244 14.96 2.04 6.15
CA CYS A 244 14.42 3.20 5.44
C CYS A 244 12.87 3.25 5.45
N SER A 245 12.19 2.13 5.70
CA SER A 245 10.74 2.08 5.81
C SER A 245 10.21 2.45 7.19
N GLU A 246 11.04 2.41 8.22
CA GLU A 246 10.62 2.65 9.61
C GLU A 246 9.85 3.98 9.78
N PRO A 247 10.36 5.12 9.27
CA PRO A 247 9.63 6.38 9.39
C PRO A 247 8.26 6.37 8.70
N ALA A 248 8.14 5.65 7.57
CA ALA A 248 6.87 5.51 6.86
C ALA A 248 5.87 4.66 7.65
N ILE A 249 6.34 3.64 8.37
CA ILE A 249 5.51 2.83 9.26
C ILE A 249 4.98 3.69 10.42
N ARG A 250 5.83 4.43 11.10
CA ARG A 250 5.41 5.37 12.17
C ARG A 250 4.40 6.40 11.66
N TYR A 251 4.62 6.93 10.47
CA TYR A 251 3.69 7.87 9.87
C TYR A 251 2.35 7.20 9.53
N THR A 252 2.37 5.95 9.08
CA THR A 252 1.15 5.15 8.85
C THR A 252 0.36 4.97 10.13
N GLN A 253 1.01 4.72 11.29
CA GLN A 253 0.34 4.65 12.58
C GLN A 253 -0.35 5.98 12.96
N LYS A 254 0.27 7.12 12.64
CA LYS A 254 -0.34 8.44 12.85
C LYS A 254 -1.57 8.66 11.95
N LEU A 255 -1.56 8.14 10.72
CA LEU A 255 -2.68 8.27 9.77
C LEU A 255 -3.88 7.38 10.12
N TYR A 256 -3.63 6.26 10.78
CA TYR A 256 -4.65 5.27 11.12
C TYR A 256 -4.64 4.97 12.64
N PRO A 257 -4.94 5.98 13.49
CA PRO A 257 -4.81 5.84 14.94
C PRO A 257 -5.74 4.79 15.54
N ASP A 258 -6.85 4.51 14.87
CA ASP A 258 -7.86 3.53 15.30
C ASP A 258 -7.64 2.13 14.67
N ALA A 259 -6.59 1.95 13.88
CA ALA A 259 -6.29 0.65 13.28
C ALA A 259 -5.43 -0.23 14.20
N ASN A 260 -5.68 -1.53 14.15
CA ASN A 260 -4.75 -2.53 14.66
C ASN A 260 -3.68 -2.77 13.59
N ILE A 261 -2.52 -2.19 13.76
CA ILE A 261 -1.40 -2.35 12.82
C ILE A 261 -0.50 -3.47 13.31
N THR A 262 -0.15 -4.39 12.43
CA THR A 262 0.88 -5.42 12.65
C THR A 262 1.96 -5.27 11.60
N VAL A 263 3.21 -5.24 12.03
CA VAL A 263 4.37 -5.25 11.12
C VAL A 263 4.92 -6.65 11.02
N VAL A 264 5.12 -7.15 9.81
CA VAL A 264 5.85 -8.40 9.57
C VAL A 264 7.16 -8.13 8.86
N SER A 265 8.24 -8.70 9.35
CA SER A 265 9.59 -8.44 8.90
C SER A 265 10.46 -9.68 9.09
N HIS A 266 11.48 -9.86 8.25
CA HIS A 266 12.57 -10.81 8.50
C HIS A 266 13.52 -10.35 9.61
N PHE A 267 13.46 -9.06 9.99
CA PHE A 267 14.27 -8.46 11.04
C PHE A 267 13.38 -7.74 12.08
N PRO A 268 12.58 -8.45 12.88
CA PRO A 268 11.63 -7.83 13.82
C PRO A 268 12.30 -6.82 14.76
N ARG A 269 13.55 -7.07 15.16
CA ARG A 269 14.34 -6.21 16.04
C ARG A 269 14.45 -4.75 15.58
N LEU A 270 14.33 -4.49 14.26
CA LEU A 270 14.36 -3.13 13.70
C LEU A 270 13.17 -2.29 14.13
N PHE A 271 12.06 -2.91 14.50
CA PHE A 271 10.75 -2.28 14.69
C PHE A 271 10.19 -2.42 16.11
N GLU A 272 10.95 -3.00 17.05
CA GLU A 272 10.47 -3.25 18.44
C GLU A 272 10.14 -1.97 19.25
N HIS A 273 10.58 -0.81 18.79
CA HIS A 273 10.19 0.49 19.39
C HIS A 273 8.80 0.95 18.96
N LEU A 274 8.22 0.35 17.93
CA LEU A 274 6.89 0.72 17.47
C LEU A 274 5.81 0.30 18.47
N SER A 275 4.76 1.09 18.56
CA SER A 275 3.62 0.83 19.45
C SER A 275 2.64 -0.24 18.92
N CYS A 276 3.09 -1.14 18.05
CA CYS A 276 2.29 -2.19 17.45
C CYS A 276 3.01 -3.53 17.48
N PRO A 277 2.29 -4.66 17.36
CA PRO A 277 2.90 -5.97 17.22
C PRO A 277 3.86 -6.04 16.03
N VAL A 278 5.05 -6.59 16.28
CA VAL A 278 6.04 -6.89 15.26
C VAL A 278 6.30 -8.39 15.25
N VAL A 279 6.12 -9.03 14.13
CA VAL A 279 6.17 -10.49 14.00
C VAL A 279 7.17 -10.89 12.91
N ASN A 280 7.85 -12.01 13.12
CA ASN A 280 8.67 -12.58 12.06
C ASN A 280 7.79 -12.97 10.86
N TYR A 281 8.25 -12.63 9.65
CA TYR A 281 7.52 -12.85 8.41
C TYR A 281 7.03 -14.30 8.26
N ASP A 282 7.89 -15.28 8.56
CA ASP A 282 7.57 -16.71 8.42
C ASP A 282 6.58 -17.22 9.47
N GLN A 283 6.37 -16.47 10.55
CA GLN A 283 5.49 -16.85 11.66
C GLN A 283 4.10 -16.23 11.57
N TRP A 284 3.90 -15.25 10.65
CA TRP A 284 2.62 -14.57 10.53
C TRP A 284 1.54 -15.49 9.95
N LYS A 285 0.44 -15.63 10.68
CA LYS A 285 -0.75 -16.42 10.27
C LYS A 285 -2.05 -15.67 10.52
N GLY A 286 -1.96 -14.37 10.74
CA GLY A 286 -3.12 -13.54 11.03
C GLY A 286 -3.91 -13.15 9.78
N ILE A 287 -5.05 -12.53 10.01
CA ILE A 287 -6.01 -12.06 8.99
C ILE A 287 -5.96 -10.54 8.95
N ASN A 288 -5.98 -9.96 7.77
CA ASN A 288 -5.79 -8.53 7.57
C ASN A 288 -6.84 -7.93 6.65
N ASP A 289 -7.29 -6.71 6.96
CA ASP A 289 -8.18 -5.91 6.11
C ASP A 289 -7.42 -5.33 4.92
N ALA A 290 -6.17 -4.94 5.16
CA ALA A 290 -5.28 -4.40 4.17
C ALA A 290 -3.86 -4.92 4.37
N ILE A 291 -3.17 -5.18 3.29
CA ILE A 291 -1.73 -5.45 3.27
C ILE A 291 -1.06 -4.27 2.59
N LEU A 292 -0.27 -3.54 3.36
CA LEU A 292 0.58 -2.48 2.84
C LEU A 292 1.97 -3.07 2.60
N THR A 293 2.29 -3.34 1.35
CA THR A 293 3.60 -3.88 0.98
C THR A 293 4.57 -2.74 0.73
N MET A 294 5.73 -2.81 1.35
CA MET A 294 6.81 -1.89 1.11
C MET A 294 7.62 -2.34 -0.10
N HIS A 295 7.81 -1.40 -1.02
CA HIS A 295 8.80 -1.52 -2.09
C HIS A 295 9.77 -0.36 -1.94
N THR A 296 11.06 -0.66 -1.84
CA THR A 296 12.12 0.36 -1.79
C THR A 296 12.72 0.66 -3.15
N CYS A 297 12.46 -0.23 -4.12
CA CYS A 297 12.82 -0.05 -5.50
C CYS A 297 11.60 -0.31 -6.39
N PRO A 298 11.38 0.45 -7.47
CA PRO A 298 10.47 0.05 -8.52
C PRO A 298 10.98 -1.25 -9.14
N ASP A 299 10.09 -2.20 -9.41
CA ASP A 299 10.44 -3.40 -10.16
C ASP A 299 11.01 -2.96 -11.53
N ASP A 300 12.26 -3.33 -11.80
CA ASP A 300 13.06 -2.83 -12.92
C ASP A 300 12.48 -3.11 -14.30
N GLU A 301 11.50 -4.00 -14.42
CA GLU A 301 10.95 -4.39 -15.72
C GLU A 301 9.72 -3.59 -16.18
N GLN A 302 9.07 -2.79 -15.32
CA GLN A 302 7.81 -2.14 -15.68
C GLN A 302 7.77 -0.62 -15.46
N SER A 303 8.77 0.01 -14.91
CA SER A 303 8.74 1.45 -14.70
C SER A 303 9.35 2.18 -15.89
N GLU A 304 8.52 2.96 -16.61
CA GLU A 304 8.98 3.99 -17.55
C GLU A 304 9.82 5.09 -16.85
N HIS A 305 10.06 4.94 -15.54
CA HIS A 305 10.75 5.92 -14.68
C HIS A 305 12.05 5.37 -14.11
N LYS A 306 12.98 4.98 -14.98
CA LYS A 306 14.34 4.58 -14.62
C LYS A 306 15.13 5.63 -13.80
N MET A 307 14.65 6.84 -13.69
CA MET A 307 15.30 7.97 -13.00
C MET A 307 14.83 8.21 -11.56
N SER A 308 13.87 7.46 -11.06
CA SER A 308 13.23 7.81 -9.78
C SER A 308 14.11 7.57 -8.55
N HIS A 309 15.08 6.66 -8.62
CA HIS A 309 15.99 6.37 -7.51
C HIS A 309 16.89 7.54 -7.09
N VAL A 310 17.20 8.44 -8.02
CA VAL A 310 18.11 9.56 -7.76
C VAL A 310 17.37 10.76 -7.16
N LEU A 311 16.05 10.82 -7.34
CA LEU A 311 15.25 12.00 -7.01
C LEU A 311 14.45 11.86 -5.71
N PHE A 312 14.29 10.66 -5.16
CA PHE A 312 13.47 10.42 -3.98
C PHE A 312 14.27 9.86 -2.81
N HIS A 313 14.03 10.39 -1.64
CA HIS A 313 14.53 9.81 -0.40
C HIS A 313 13.98 8.37 -0.25
N PRO A 314 14.80 7.36 0.15
CA PRO A 314 14.34 5.97 0.27
C PRO A 314 13.07 5.80 1.12
N THR A 315 12.92 6.60 2.17
CA THR A 315 11.71 6.64 3.00
C THR A 315 10.48 7.11 2.22
N ASP A 316 10.63 8.02 1.25
CA ASP A 316 9.50 8.45 0.40
C ASP A 316 9.05 7.34 -0.54
N PHE A 317 9.98 6.51 -1.03
CA PHE A 317 9.62 5.31 -1.78
C PHE A 317 8.78 4.35 -0.95
N ALA A 318 9.24 4.02 0.25
CA ALA A 318 8.50 3.17 1.17
C ALA A 318 7.11 3.75 1.45
N SER A 319 7.03 5.04 1.72
CA SER A 319 5.78 5.75 1.98
C SER A 319 4.86 5.76 0.75
N MET A 320 5.38 6.07 -0.43
CA MET A 320 4.59 6.05 -1.68
C MET A 320 4.07 4.67 -2.02
N SER A 321 4.85 3.61 -1.76
CA SER A 321 4.37 2.24 -1.99
C SER A 321 3.26 1.85 -1.02
N MET A 322 3.39 2.18 0.26
CA MET A 322 2.44 1.83 1.33
C MET A 322 1.18 2.71 1.34
N ILE A 323 1.36 4.02 1.40
CA ILE A 323 0.26 4.97 1.67
C ILE A 323 0.02 6.00 0.57
N LYS A 324 0.70 5.87 -0.57
CA LYS A 324 0.54 6.72 -1.77
C LYS A 324 0.79 8.21 -1.53
N ARG A 325 1.66 8.54 -0.59
CA ARG A 325 2.11 9.92 -0.29
C ARG A 325 3.51 9.94 0.30
N THR A 326 4.20 11.07 0.18
CA THR A 326 5.45 11.33 0.89
C THR A 326 5.17 11.73 2.34
N ILE A 327 6.15 11.60 3.20
CA ILE A 327 6.07 12.05 4.60
C ILE A 327 6.86 13.35 4.79
N PRO A 328 6.52 14.18 5.80
CA PRO A 328 7.28 15.38 6.11
C PRO A 328 8.74 15.09 6.39
N HIS A 329 9.63 15.98 6.00
CA HIS A 329 11.08 15.81 6.20
C HIS A 329 11.45 15.57 7.67
N THR A 330 10.77 16.26 8.57
CA THR A 330 10.95 16.13 10.04
C THR A 330 10.60 14.74 10.58
N ASP A 331 9.80 13.97 9.85
CA ASP A 331 9.38 12.63 10.25
C ASP A 331 10.23 11.51 9.64
N LYS A 332 11.26 11.84 8.84
CA LYS A 332 12.10 10.86 8.10
C LYS A 332 13.25 10.28 8.91
N THR A 333 13.53 10.79 10.10
CA THR A 333 14.58 10.24 10.95
C THR A 333 14.21 8.84 11.43
N ILE A 334 15.09 7.88 11.16
CA ILE A 334 14.96 6.50 11.62
C ILE A 334 15.07 6.46 13.16
N GLN A 335 14.23 5.68 13.79
CA GLN A 335 14.27 5.42 15.23
C GLN A 335 14.61 3.95 15.47
N LEU A 336 15.48 3.70 16.45
CA LEU A 336 15.85 2.36 16.88
C LEU A 336 15.83 2.28 18.41
N LYS A 337 15.45 1.13 18.94
CA LYS A 337 15.45 0.87 20.38
C LYS A 337 16.82 0.35 20.80
N LEU A 338 17.37 0.96 21.84
CA LEU A 338 18.55 0.45 22.55
C LEU A 338 18.08 -0.22 23.84
N ASP A 339 18.43 -1.48 24.02
CA ASP A 339 18.19 -2.20 25.27
C ASP A 339 19.38 -2.06 26.21
N ALA A 340 19.12 -1.92 27.50
CA ALA A 340 20.16 -1.76 28.51
C ALA A 340 21.14 -2.93 28.55
N GLU A 341 20.66 -4.14 28.26
CA GLU A 341 21.48 -5.35 28.18
C GLU A 341 22.48 -5.29 27.02
N ASP A 342 22.02 -4.85 25.82
CA ASP A 342 22.90 -4.69 24.66
C ASP A 342 23.95 -3.60 24.90
N VAL A 343 23.57 -2.50 25.54
CA VAL A 343 24.50 -1.42 25.91
C VAL A 343 25.52 -1.92 26.94
N SER A 344 25.09 -2.64 27.96
CA SER A 344 25.96 -3.21 28.98
C SER A 344 26.96 -4.20 28.39
N TYR A 345 26.49 -5.06 27.48
CA TYR A 345 27.35 -5.98 26.76
C TYR A 345 28.51 -5.26 26.03
N VAL A 346 28.18 -4.20 25.31
CA VAL A 346 29.20 -3.42 24.57
C VAL A 346 30.17 -2.74 25.52
N ILE A 347 29.68 -2.19 26.64
CA ILE A 347 30.56 -1.59 27.66
C ILE A 347 31.51 -2.66 28.25
N ASP A 348 30.96 -3.85 28.52
CA ASP A 348 31.75 -4.95 29.10
C ASP A 348 32.83 -5.49 28.15
N LEU A 349 32.57 -5.48 26.84
CA LEU A 349 33.59 -5.86 25.83
C LEU A 349 34.91 -5.05 25.93
N PHE A 350 34.79 -3.80 26.41
CA PHE A 350 35.93 -2.89 26.51
C PHE A 350 36.49 -2.76 27.93
N LYS A 351 35.92 -3.48 28.92
CA LYS A 351 36.41 -3.38 30.32
C LYS A 351 37.79 -3.94 30.52
N ASP A 352 38.07 -5.11 29.96
CA ASP A 352 39.33 -5.83 30.19
C ASP A 352 40.47 -5.28 29.33
N LYS A 353 40.12 -4.72 28.17
CA LYS A 353 41.08 -4.10 27.26
C LYS A 353 40.56 -2.72 26.88
N LYS A 354 40.59 -1.77 27.83
CA LYS A 354 40.09 -0.41 27.58
C LYS A 354 40.87 0.21 26.41
N PRO A 355 40.14 0.71 25.37
CA PRO A 355 40.83 1.40 24.28
C PRO A 355 41.57 2.64 24.80
N GLU A 356 42.87 2.73 24.50
CA GLU A 356 43.66 3.92 24.82
C GLU A 356 43.35 5.09 23.89
N LYS A 357 42.84 4.79 22.70
CA LYS A 357 42.47 5.72 21.63
C LYS A 357 40.95 5.76 21.45
N PRO A 358 40.39 6.85 20.93
CA PRO A 358 38.98 6.88 20.53
C PRO A 358 38.66 5.76 19.56
N THR A 359 37.45 5.17 19.68
CA THR A 359 36.98 4.07 18.83
C THR A 359 36.39 4.52 17.53
N VAL A 360 36.64 3.79 16.45
CA VAL A 360 36.01 3.89 15.16
C VAL A 360 35.48 2.51 14.76
N VAL A 361 34.20 2.45 14.40
CA VAL A 361 33.59 1.23 13.87
C VAL A 361 33.77 1.19 12.36
N VAL A 362 34.18 0.05 11.83
CA VAL A 362 34.42 -0.13 10.40
C VAL A 362 33.65 -1.33 9.88
N HIS A 363 32.90 -1.12 8.81
CA HIS A 363 32.16 -2.15 8.09
C HIS A 363 32.61 -2.16 6.62
N ALA A 364 33.34 -3.16 6.23
CA ALA A 364 33.96 -3.26 4.90
C ALA A 364 33.31 -4.27 3.96
N GLY A 365 32.28 -4.97 4.42
CA GLY A 365 31.68 -6.06 3.66
C GLY A 365 30.33 -5.70 3.04
N ARG A 366 29.95 -6.48 2.00
CA ARG A 366 28.69 -6.28 1.35
C ARG A 366 28.28 -7.37 0.34
N TRP A 367 26.96 -7.56 0.21
CA TRP A 367 26.32 -8.46 -0.75
C TRP A 367 26.60 -8.11 -2.23
N TRP A 368 26.61 -6.81 -2.60
CA TRP A 368 26.74 -6.38 -4.00
C TRP A 368 28.17 -5.96 -4.32
N PRO A 369 28.86 -6.60 -5.29
CA PRO A 369 30.22 -6.25 -5.67
C PRO A 369 30.39 -4.76 -6.05
N SER A 370 29.39 -4.17 -6.73
CA SER A 370 29.40 -2.75 -7.13
C SER A 370 29.41 -1.75 -5.97
N LYS A 371 29.14 -2.21 -4.74
CA LYS A 371 29.16 -1.38 -3.55
C LYS A 371 30.32 -1.72 -2.60
N THR A 372 31.29 -2.50 -3.05
CA THR A 372 32.44 -2.94 -2.24
C THR A 372 33.73 -2.41 -2.83
N LEU A 373 34.54 -1.74 -2.02
CA LEU A 373 35.87 -1.35 -2.42
C LEU A 373 36.80 -2.58 -2.45
N PRO A 374 37.91 -2.57 -3.23
CA PRO A 374 38.91 -3.60 -3.19
C PRO A 374 39.47 -3.83 -1.77
N VAL A 375 39.81 -5.07 -1.47
CA VAL A 375 40.31 -5.47 -0.13
C VAL A 375 41.54 -4.67 0.30
N GLU A 376 42.43 -4.37 -0.63
CA GLU A 376 43.67 -3.61 -0.39
C GLU A 376 43.37 -2.17 0.04
N TRP A 377 42.33 -1.59 -0.50
CA TRP A 377 41.89 -0.24 -0.13
C TRP A 377 41.30 -0.22 1.27
N TRP A 378 40.41 -1.17 1.57
CA TRP A 378 39.86 -1.32 2.92
C TRP A 378 40.96 -1.59 3.95
N GLN A 379 41.94 -2.45 3.64
CA GLN A 379 43.07 -2.71 4.52
C GLN A 379 43.89 -1.43 4.77
N SER A 380 44.19 -0.67 3.71
CA SER A 380 44.92 0.60 3.84
C SER A 380 44.14 1.63 4.69
N ILE A 381 42.81 1.68 4.58
CA ILE A 381 42.00 2.53 5.44
C ILE A 381 42.05 2.10 6.88
N VAL A 382 41.90 0.80 7.17
CA VAL A 382 41.98 0.22 8.51
C VAL A 382 43.38 0.47 9.13
N ASP A 383 44.43 0.26 8.38
CA ASP A 383 45.82 0.47 8.85
C ASP A 383 46.06 1.93 9.22
N LYS A 384 45.64 2.87 8.38
CA LYS A 384 45.75 4.31 8.66
C LYS A 384 44.90 4.77 9.84
N LEU A 385 43.68 4.26 9.97
CA LEU A 385 42.81 4.58 11.10
C LEU A 385 43.46 4.07 12.41
N SER A 386 44.07 2.91 12.39
CA SER A 386 44.68 2.30 13.58
C SER A 386 45.87 3.08 14.17
N GLU A 387 46.50 3.96 13.39
CA GLU A 387 47.56 4.84 13.89
C GLU A 387 47.05 5.77 15.02
N LYS A 388 45.79 6.22 14.94
CA LYS A 388 45.23 7.22 15.85
C LYS A 388 43.95 6.78 16.57
N LEU A 389 43.33 5.70 16.12
CA LEU A 389 42.02 5.24 16.59
C LEU A 389 42.09 3.74 16.90
N THR A 390 41.26 3.29 17.82
CA THR A 390 41.00 1.85 18.01
C THR A 390 39.95 1.41 17.01
N VAL A 391 40.34 0.53 16.09
CA VAL A 391 39.42 0.04 15.03
C VAL A 391 38.65 -1.15 15.55
N VAL A 392 37.33 -1.10 15.35
CA VAL A 392 36.39 -2.18 15.64
C VAL A 392 35.77 -2.65 14.34
N LEU A 393 36.09 -3.84 13.86
CA LEU A 393 35.52 -4.43 12.66
C LEU A 393 34.18 -5.08 12.99
N ILE A 394 33.17 -4.80 12.18
CA ILE A 394 31.81 -5.38 12.27
C ILE A 394 31.36 -6.00 10.95
N GLY A 395 30.23 -6.74 10.99
CA GLY A 395 29.63 -7.41 9.84
C GLY A 395 29.89 -8.91 9.83
N LYS A 396 30.11 -9.46 8.65
CA LYS A 396 30.47 -10.86 8.45
C LYS A 396 31.99 -11.03 8.28
N SER A 397 32.53 -12.19 8.65
CA SER A 397 33.95 -12.44 8.57
C SER A 397 34.45 -12.59 7.12
N ILE A 398 34.32 -13.75 6.54
CA ILE A 398 34.79 -14.01 5.17
C ILE A 398 33.68 -14.72 4.40
N ASP A 399 33.20 -14.08 3.36
CA ASP A 399 32.34 -14.71 2.34
C ASP A 399 32.55 -13.95 1.02
N GLU A 400 33.54 -14.39 0.22
CA GLU A 400 33.85 -13.75 -1.05
C GLU A 400 32.66 -13.72 -2.02
N LYS A 401 31.77 -14.73 -1.97
CA LYS A 401 30.56 -14.77 -2.80
C LYS A 401 29.56 -13.70 -2.44
N GLN A 402 29.55 -13.27 -1.18
CA GLN A 402 28.69 -12.23 -0.67
C GLN A 402 29.40 -10.88 -0.48
N GLY A 403 30.65 -10.74 -0.97
CA GLY A 403 31.42 -9.51 -0.90
C GLY A 403 31.93 -9.17 0.50
N TYR A 404 32.04 -10.13 1.40
CA TYR A 404 32.69 -9.96 2.70
C TYR A 404 34.21 -10.23 2.59
N LEU A 405 35.00 -9.24 2.96
CA LEU A 405 36.42 -9.19 2.65
C LEU A 405 37.31 -9.66 3.80
N PRO A 406 38.42 -10.33 3.53
CA PRO A 406 39.35 -10.83 4.55
C PRO A 406 40.25 -9.71 5.13
N ILE A 407 39.66 -8.67 5.68
CA ILE A 407 40.35 -7.56 6.31
C ILE A 407 41.04 -8.05 7.60
N LYS A 408 42.34 -7.74 7.75
CA LYS A 408 43.08 -8.02 8.97
C LYS A 408 42.79 -6.95 10.02
N VAL A 409 42.56 -7.42 11.25
CA VAL A 409 42.35 -6.54 12.39
C VAL A 409 43.69 -6.03 12.88
N PRO A 410 43.87 -4.73 13.19
CA PRO A 410 45.07 -4.20 13.85
C PRO A 410 45.29 -4.84 15.22
N GLN A 411 46.55 -4.90 15.68
CA GLN A 411 46.90 -5.51 16.97
C GLN A 411 46.10 -4.95 18.15
N ASP A 412 45.82 -3.64 18.13
CA ASP A 412 45.04 -2.93 19.16
C ASP A 412 43.56 -2.83 18.84
N GLY A 413 43.10 -3.48 17.75
CA GLY A 413 41.72 -3.46 17.29
C GLY A 413 40.88 -4.60 17.84
N TYR A 414 39.62 -4.58 17.53
CA TYR A 414 38.63 -5.61 17.89
C TYR A 414 38.00 -6.18 16.64
N ASP A 415 37.93 -7.50 16.56
CA ASP A 415 37.16 -8.19 15.53
C ASP A 415 35.80 -8.64 16.13
N LEU A 416 34.74 -7.95 15.80
CA LEU A 416 33.40 -8.26 16.25
C LEU A 416 32.53 -8.79 15.09
N ARG A 417 33.16 -9.16 13.97
CA ARG A 417 32.48 -9.79 12.84
C ARG A 417 31.87 -11.12 13.30
N ASP A 418 30.64 -11.40 12.93
CA ASP A 418 29.85 -12.57 13.34
C ASP A 418 29.63 -12.74 14.86
N LEU A 419 30.01 -11.77 15.67
CA LEU A 419 30.00 -11.88 17.15
C LEU A 419 28.93 -11.03 17.82
N THR A 420 28.21 -10.18 17.07
CA THR A 420 27.18 -9.31 17.64
C THR A 420 25.78 -9.71 17.20
N THR A 421 24.82 -9.65 18.12
CA THR A 421 23.41 -9.61 17.76
C THR A 421 23.06 -8.26 17.10
N LEU A 422 21.89 -8.13 16.53
CA LEU A 422 21.46 -6.87 15.93
C LEU A 422 21.32 -5.75 16.97
N GLY A 423 20.82 -6.05 18.16
CA GLY A 423 20.72 -5.08 19.25
C GLY A 423 22.09 -4.63 19.76
N GLN A 424 23.04 -5.56 19.91
CA GLN A 424 24.43 -5.24 20.27
C GLN A 424 25.12 -4.40 19.17
N LEU A 425 24.79 -4.66 17.90
CA LEU A 425 25.27 -3.82 16.80
C LEU A 425 24.74 -2.39 16.89
N PHE A 426 23.45 -2.21 17.24
CA PHE A 426 22.88 -0.86 17.47
C PHE A 426 23.63 -0.16 18.62
N ALA A 427 23.82 -0.85 19.74
CA ALA A 427 24.52 -0.30 20.89
C ALA A 427 25.96 0.07 20.55
N LEU A 428 26.68 -0.81 19.83
CA LEU A 428 28.06 -0.56 19.42
C LEU A 428 28.18 0.67 18.51
N ILE A 429 27.29 0.79 17.51
CA ILE A 429 27.29 1.93 16.61
C ILE A 429 26.90 3.20 17.39
N SER A 430 25.86 3.16 18.23
CA SER A 430 25.42 4.33 19.01
C SER A 430 26.48 4.86 19.98
N LEU A 431 27.28 3.99 20.56
CA LEU A 431 28.34 4.35 21.50
C LEU A 431 29.66 4.72 20.79
N SER A 432 29.78 4.43 19.52
CA SER A 432 30.96 4.81 18.73
C SER A 432 30.87 6.29 18.33
N ARG A 433 32.04 6.90 18.16
CA ARG A 433 32.08 8.30 17.69
C ARG A 433 31.93 8.42 16.18
N CYS A 434 32.34 7.41 15.44
CA CYS A 434 32.38 7.41 14.00
C CYS A 434 32.18 6.01 13.45
N LEU A 435 31.40 5.92 12.37
CA LEU A 435 31.27 4.74 11.53
C LEU A 435 31.91 5.01 10.16
N VAL A 436 32.77 4.10 9.72
CA VAL A 436 33.32 4.07 8.35
C VAL A 436 32.71 2.86 7.64
N THR A 437 31.95 3.07 6.59
CA THR A 437 31.21 2.01 5.94
C THR A 437 31.00 2.28 4.45
N ASN A 438 30.71 1.25 3.69
CA ASN A 438 30.09 1.36 2.38
C ASN A 438 28.57 1.57 2.50
N ASP A 439 27.89 1.78 1.37
CA ASP A 439 26.42 1.88 1.30
C ASP A 439 25.77 0.53 1.65
N SER A 440 25.41 0.35 2.92
CA SER A 440 24.88 -0.88 3.50
C SER A 440 24.12 -0.61 4.80
N SER A 441 23.49 -1.63 5.38
CA SER A 441 22.65 -1.49 6.59
C SER A 441 23.28 -0.71 7.76
N PRO A 442 24.59 -0.86 8.11
CA PRO A 442 25.20 -0.07 9.17
C PRO A 442 25.14 1.45 8.93
N LEU A 443 25.18 1.90 7.67
CA LEU A 443 24.98 3.30 7.32
C LEU A 443 23.64 3.83 7.85
N HIS A 444 22.56 3.08 7.58
CA HIS A 444 21.21 3.45 8.00
C HIS A 444 21.01 3.32 9.52
N ILE A 445 21.68 2.36 10.16
CA ILE A 445 21.70 2.24 11.62
C ILE A 445 22.37 3.47 12.24
N ALA A 446 23.52 3.89 11.73
CA ALA A 446 24.21 5.08 12.23
C ALA A 446 23.39 6.37 12.01
N GLY A 447 22.61 6.43 10.95
CA GLY A 447 21.68 7.53 10.71
C GLY A 447 20.55 7.69 11.74
N ALA A 448 20.32 6.67 12.57
CA ALA A 448 19.39 6.74 13.69
C ALA A 448 20.00 7.36 14.96
N PHE A 449 21.30 7.56 14.97
CA PHE A 449 22.07 8.06 16.12
C PHE A 449 22.88 9.29 15.72
N ASP A 450 23.38 10.03 16.69
CA ASP A 450 24.19 11.24 16.46
C ASP A 450 25.68 10.86 16.26
N ASN A 451 25.98 10.09 15.22
CA ASN A 451 27.31 9.63 14.87
C ASN A 451 27.89 10.38 13.67
N TRP A 452 29.24 10.48 13.64
CA TRP A 452 29.92 10.82 12.40
C TRP A 452 29.92 9.62 11.48
N ILE A 453 29.54 9.82 10.22
CA ILE A 453 29.50 8.78 9.21
C ILE A 453 30.43 9.14 8.06
N VAL A 454 31.36 8.23 7.78
CA VAL A 454 32.20 8.29 6.57
C VAL A 454 31.76 7.16 5.66
N THR A 455 31.20 7.48 4.52
CA THR A 455 30.78 6.51 3.52
C THR A 455 31.39 6.82 2.17
N PHE A 456 31.55 5.80 1.36
CA PHE A 456 32.05 5.92 0.00
C PHE A 456 30.87 5.83 -0.94
N PRO A 457 30.59 6.87 -1.77
CA PRO A 457 29.60 6.79 -2.81
C PRO A 457 30.03 5.69 -3.78
N THR A 458 29.30 4.61 -3.79
CA THR A 458 29.50 3.54 -4.75
C THR A 458 28.62 3.86 -5.94
N CYS A 459 29.21 3.96 -7.14
CA CYS A 459 28.44 4.10 -8.35
C CYS A 459 27.50 2.93 -8.48
N LYS A 460 26.22 3.18 -8.39
CA LYS A 460 25.28 2.35 -9.13
C LYS A 460 25.70 2.51 -10.58
N HIS A 461 25.69 1.40 -11.33
CA HIS A 461 26.02 1.29 -12.74
C HIS A 461 25.63 2.56 -13.52
N GLU A 462 26.38 2.91 -14.59
CA GLU A 462 26.18 4.10 -15.42
C GLU A 462 24.74 4.27 -15.98
N ASP A 463 23.92 3.23 -15.89
CA ASP A 463 22.53 3.20 -16.32
C ASP A 463 21.52 3.47 -15.17
N HIS A 464 21.97 3.93 -13.98
CA HIS A 464 21.13 4.21 -12.82
C HIS A 464 21.35 5.61 -12.27
#